data_90c319355b0ec511050899f56f94c7fc
#
_entry.id   90c319355b0ec511050899f56f94c7fc
#
_cell.length_a   1.000
_cell.length_b   1.000
_cell.length_c   1.000
_cell.angle_alpha   90.00
_cell.angle_beta   90.00
_cell.angle_gamma   90.00
#
_symmetry.space_group_name_H-M   'P 1'
#
loop_
_entity.id
_entity.type
_entity.pdbx_description
1 polymer ?
#
loop_
_entity_poly.entity_id
_entity_poly.type
_entity_poly.pdbx_seq_one_letter_code
_entity_poly.pdbx_strand_id
1 'polypeptide(L)'
;MSKRFHTLVDLMAALRAPNGCPWDRKQTHESLKPYLLEETYEVLEILDHQDRAKLPEELGDVLLQVLFHSQIASEAGSFTIEDVLEQLTDKLIRRHPHVFGNGAADLTPTNADQVVARWEDIKRTERQASGRPDSVLDGVPQTLPALLRAYQIQARASRVGFDWTHDAKGFDQVLGKIEEEIQELRVALRAPAVNQTEPDVAAATARQSQIVSEFGDVVFSLVNLARFIKVNPEDALRQAANRFVERFQFIEARATASGRAVGELSFAEMDRLWDEAKKQNSATATEERRHE
;
A
#
# COMPACT_ATOMS: atom_id res chain seq x y z
N MET A 1 20.08 19.67 15.47
CA MET A 1 18.70 19.16 15.76
C MET A 1 17.97 20.08 16.70
N SER A 2 16.61 20.08 16.70
CA SER A 2 15.85 20.85 17.69
C SER A 2 16.03 20.22 19.08
N LYS A 3 15.98 21.06 20.14
CA LYS A 3 16.06 20.61 21.56
C LYS A 3 15.01 19.49 21.83
N ARG A 4 13.82 19.61 21.26
CA ARG A 4 12.73 18.62 21.42
C ARG A 4 13.08 17.26 20.84
N PHE A 5 13.76 17.20 19.70
CA PHE A 5 14.15 15.92 19.09
C PHE A 5 15.18 15.19 19.97
N HIS A 6 16.18 15.89 20.50
CA HIS A 6 17.12 15.28 21.46
C HIS A 6 16.40 14.78 22.72
N THR A 7 15.42 15.55 23.22
CA THR A 7 14.62 15.11 24.37
C THR A 7 13.89 13.79 24.07
N LEU A 8 13.34 13.58 22.85
CA LEU A 8 12.68 12.32 22.47
C LEU A 8 13.69 11.15 22.43
N VAL A 9 14.88 11.38 21.91
CA VAL A 9 15.96 10.37 21.90
C VAL A 9 16.33 9.98 23.33
N ASP A 10 16.54 10.97 24.21
CA ASP A 10 16.86 10.74 25.62
C ASP A 10 15.75 10.00 26.36
N LEU A 11 14.48 10.32 26.07
CA LEU A 11 13.32 9.63 26.64
C LEU A 11 13.30 8.16 26.21
N MET A 12 13.53 7.85 24.94
CA MET A 12 13.57 6.46 24.46
C MET A 12 14.72 5.68 25.15
N ALA A 13 15.88 6.28 25.27
CA ALA A 13 17.01 5.68 26.00
C ALA A 13 16.66 5.41 27.47
N ALA A 14 15.98 6.37 28.13
CA ALA A 14 15.53 6.20 29.52
C ALA A 14 14.47 5.11 29.68
N LEU A 15 13.51 5.00 28.77
CA LEU A 15 12.48 3.93 28.77
C LEU A 15 13.10 2.54 28.66
N ARG A 16 14.19 2.40 27.90
CA ARG A 16 14.89 1.13 27.72
C ARG A 16 16.06 0.89 28.69
N ALA A 17 16.38 1.86 29.55
CA ALA A 17 17.41 1.71 30.58
C ALA A 17 17.09 0.56 31.56
N PRO A 18 18.07 -0.01 32.31
CA PRO A 18 17.85 -1.11 33.26
C PRO A 18 16.73 -0.87 34.29
N ASN A 19 16.50 0.36 34.66
CA ASN A 19 15.44 0.83 35.57
C ASN A 19 14.26 1.47 34.83
N GLY A 20 14.22 1.37 33.48
CA GLY A 20 13.16 1.93 32.65
C GLY A 20 11.91 1.04 32.61
N CYS A 21 11.08 1.22 31.59
CA CYS A 21 9.82 0.50 31.43
C CYS A 21 10.06 -0.99 31.08
N PRO A 22 9.49 -1.94 31.82
CA PRO A 22 9.69 -3.37 31.57
C PRO A 22 9.16 -3.84 30.19
N TRP A 23 8.14 -3.16 29.65
CA TRP A 23 7.58 -3.46 28.36
C TRP A 23 8.52 -3.02 27.23
N ASP A 24 8.98 -1.75 27.26
CA ASP A 24 9.88 -1.19 26.26
C ASP A 24 11.20 -1.94 26.18
N ARG A 25 11.73 -2.37 27.33
CA ARG A 25 12.99 -3.13 27.42
C ARG A 25 12.92 -4.52 26.77
N LYS A 26 11.73 -5.13 26.70
CA LYS A 26 11.53 -6.45 26.09
C LYS A 26 11.40 -6.38 24.57
N GLN A 27 11.18 -5.20 24.00
CA GLN A 27 10.96 -5.08 22.56
C GLN A 27 12.25 -5.38 21.78
N THR A 28 12.04 -6.01 20.61
CA THR A 28 13.07 -6.32 19.61
C THR A 28 12.63 -5.75 18.27
N HIS A 29 13.52 -5.72 17.28
CA HIS A 29 13.16 -5.35 15.91
C HIS A 29 11.99 -6.19 15.37
N GLU A 30 11.94 -7.48 15.74
CA GLU A 30 10.90 -8.42 15.30
C GLU A 30 9.56 -8.14 15.98
N SER A 31 9.58 -7.89 17.31
CA SER A 31 8.34 -7.66 18.06
C SER A 31 7.66 -6.33 17.71
N LEU A 32 8.41 -5.36 17.18
CA LEU A 32 7.90 -4.06 16.78
C LEU A 32 7.33 -4.02 15.35
N LYS A 33 7.51 -5.07 14.53
CA LYS A 33 6.95 -5.11 13.17
C LYS A 33 5.44 -4.88 13.10
N PRO A 34 4.60 -5.51 13.96
CA PRO A 34 3.16 -5.26 13.95
C PRO A 34 2.82 -3.79 14.24
N TYR A 35 3.47 -3.20 15.26
CA TYR A 35 3.23 -1.80 15.63
C TYR A 35 3.61 -0.83 14.51
N LEU A 36 4.76 -1.00 13.87
CA LEU A 36 5.15 -0.16 12.72
C LEU A 36 4.11 -0.19 11.59
N LEU A 37 3.47 -1.35 11.35
CA LEU A 37 2.39 -1.47 10.37
C LEU A 37 1.12 -0.78 10.87
N GLU A 38 0.76 -0.98 12.13
CA GLU A 38 -0.41 -0.36 12.78
C GLU A 38 -0.34 1.16 12.68
N GLU A 39 0.72 1.79 13.18
CA GLU A 39 0.92 3.25 13.09
C GLU A 39 0.88 3.76 11.64
N THR A 40 1.44 2.99 10.70
CA THR A 40 1.38 3.35 9.29
C THR A 40 -0.06 3.36 8.76
N TYR A 41 -0.89 2.39 9.16
CA TYR A 41 -2.29 2.33 8.75
C TYR A 41 -3.15 3.37 9.45
N GLU A 42 -2.86 3.75 10.69
CA GLU A 42 -3.52 4.84 11.41
C GLU A 42 -3.28 6.19 10.71
N VAL A 43 -2.05 6.46 10.27
CA VAL A 43 -1.76 7.61 9.40
C VAL A 43 -2.60 7.57 8.12
N LEU A 44 -2.71 6.41 7.45
CA LEU A 44 -3.50 6.28 6.23
C LEU A 44 -5.00 6.51 6.50
N GLU A 45 -5.53 6.02 7.62
CA GLU A 45 -6.92 6.23 8.02
C GLU A 45 -7.24 7.71 8.23
N ILE A 46 -6.37 8.44 8.94
CA ILE A 46 -6.50 9.89 9.14
C ILE A 46 -6.46 10.64 7.79
N LEU A 47 -5.60 10.23 6.87
CA LEU A 47 -5.52 10.83 5.54
C LEU A 47 -6.79 10.56 4.72
N ASP A 48 -7.38 9.36 4.83
CA ASP A 48 -8.63 9.01 4.14
C ASP A 48 -9.83 9.81 4.66
N HIS A 49 -9.91 9.97 5.99
CA HIS A 49 -10.97 10.74 6.64
C HIS A 49 -10.73 12.26 6.59
N GLN A 50 -9.60 12.72 6.04
CA GLN A 50 -9.18 14.12 5.97
C GLN A 50 -9.11 14.82 7.35
N ASP A 51 -8.99 14.06 8.44
CA ASP A 51 -8.87 14.57 9.82
C ASP A 51 -7.44 15.06 10.09
N ARG A 52 -7.08 16.18 9.47
CA ARG A 52 -5.75 16.76 9.58
C ARG A 52 -5.36 17.18 11.00
N ALA A 53 -6.33 17.30 11.90
CA ALA A 53 -6.05 17.69 13.29
C ALA A 53 -5.34 16.56 14.07
N LYS A 54 -5.64 15.30 13.75
CA LYS A 54 -5.00 14.12 14.36
C LYS A 54 -3.70 13.70 13.69
N LEU A 55 -3.46 14.13 12.45
CA LEU A 55 -2.28 13.73 11.69
C LEU A 55 -0.94 13.94 12.43
N PRO A 56 -0.71 15.01 13.23
CA PRO A 56 0.52 15.15 14.00
C PRO A 56 0.72 14.08 15.08
N GLU A 57 -0.34 13.54 15.67
CA GLU A 57 -0.31 12.46 16.66
C GLU A 57 0.18 11.17 15.99
N GLU A 58 -0.48 10.70 14.95
CA GLU A 58 -0.13 9.47 14.25
C GLU A 58 1.26 9.54 13.59
N LEU A 59 1.65 10.70 13.04
CA LEU A 59 3.03 10.89 12.57
C LEU A 59 4.05 10.84 13.72
N GLY A 60 3.64 11.22 14.92
CA GLY A 60 4.44 11.08 16.14
C GLY A 60 4.68 9.61 16.48
N ASP A 61 3.68 8.75 16.32
CA ASP A 61 3.77 7.33 16.61
C ASP A 61 4.60 6.58 15.57
N VAL A 62 4.50 6.94 14.29
CA VAL A 62 5.47 6.47 13.27
C VAL A 62 6.91 6.90 13.62
N LEU A 63 7.12 8.15 14.09
CA LEU A 63 8.42 8.60 14.51
C LEU A 63 8.92 7.84 15.75
N LEU A 64 8.03 7.50 16.68
CA LEU A 64 8.34 6.65 17.84
C LEU A 64 8.92 5.30 17.40
N GLN A 65 8.36 4.65 16.36
CA GLN A 65 8.89 3.40 15.83
C GLN A 65 10.33 3.58 15.32
N VAL A 66 10.60 4.69 14.62
CA VAL A 66 11.97 4.99 14.15
C VAL A 66 12.95 5.14 15.30
N LEU A 67 12.55 5.87 16.35
CA LEU A 67 13.37 6.06 17.56
C LEU A 67 13.60 4.75 18.30
N PHE A 68 12.56 3.92 18.40
CA PHE A 68 12.62 2.61 19.05
C PHE A 68 13.62 1.69 18.38
N HIS A 69 13.49 1.53 17.06
CA HIS A 69 14.43 0.73 16.28
C HIS A 69 15.87 1.24 16.36
N SER A 70 16.06 2.56 16.34
CA SER A 70 17.38 3.18 16.46
C SER A 70 18.00 2.98 17.84
N GLN A 71 17.19 3.02 18.90
CA GLN A 71 17.65 2.77 20.25
C GLN A 71 18.07 1.30 20.45
N ILE A 72 17.28 0.33 19.95
CA ILE A 72 17.63 -1.09 20.00
C ILE A 72 18.95 -1.32 19.27
N ALA A 73 19.12 -0.73 18.09
CA ALA A 73 20.34 -0.83 17.31
C ALA A 73 21.56 -0.23 18.01
N SER A 74 21.38 0.92 18.70
CA SER A 74 22.41 1.59 19.49
C SER A 74 22.85 0.73 20.68
N GLU A 75 21.91 0.09 21.38
CA GLU A 75 22.21 -0.86 22.47
C GLU A 75 23.02 -2.07 22.01
N ALA A 76 22.78 -2.51 20.77
CA ALA A 76 23.54 -3.57 20.12
C ALA A 76 24.87 -3.10 19.49
N GLY A 77 25.17 -1.80 19.53
CA GLY A 77 26.39 -1.22 18.95
C GLY A 77 26.43 -1.28 17.42
N SER A 78 25.28 -1.36 16.75
CA SER A 78 25.21 -1.49 15.28
C SER A 78 25.08 -0.14 14.56
N PHE A 79 24.13 0.70 14.95
CA PHE A 79 23.96 2.06 14.46
C PHE A 79 23.12 2.90 15.44
N THR A 80 23.09 4.21 15.25
CA THR A 80 22.40 5.19 16.09
C THR A 80 21.34 5.95 15.26
N ILE A 81 20.53 6.76 15.92
CA ILE A 81 19.62 7.69 15.23
C ILE A 81 20.37 8.69 14.35
N GLU A 82 21.57 9.12 14.74
CA GLU A 82 22.39 10.03 13.94
C GLU A 82 22.77 9.38 12.59
N ASP A 83 23.13 8.10 12.59
CA ASP A 83 23.44 7.35 11.36
C ASP A 83 22.22 7.28 10.43
N VAL A 84 21.00 7.13 11.00
CA VAL A 84 19.74 7.14 10.22
C VAL A 84 19.53 8.49 9.57
N LEU A 85 19.75 9.58 10.32
CA LEU A 85 19.57 10.94 9.82
C LEU A 85 20.61 11.31 8.78
N GLU A 86 21.87 10.95 8.99
CA GLU A 86 22.96 11.16 8.03
C GLU A 86 22.68 10.43 6.71
N GLN A 87 22.38 9.13 6.78
CA GLN A 87 22.07 8.35 5.58
C GLN A 87 20.85 8.90 4.82
N LEU A 88 19.81 9.36 5.53
CA LEU A 88 18.65 9.98 4.89
C LEU A 88 19.02 11.30 4.23
N THR A 89 19.77 12.15 4.93
CA THR A 89 20.23 13.46 4.43
C THR A 89 21.07 13.30 3.17
N ASP A 90 22.07 12.44 3.20
CA ASP A 90 22.96 12.18 2.06
C ASP A 90 22.19 11.62 0.86
N LYS A 91 21.25 10.69 1.14
CA LYS A 91 20.37 10.15 0.11
C LYS A 91 19.52 11.24 -0.55
N LEU A 92 18.93 12.13 0.22
CA LEU A 92 18.10 13.22 -0.29
C LEU A 92 18.92 14.20 -1.12
N ILE A 93 20.08 14.65 -0.64
CA ILE A 93 20.98 15.55 -1.36
C ILE A 93 21.42 14.92 -2.68
N ARG A 94 21.92 13.69 -2.63
CA ARG A 94 22.41 12.97 -3.82
C ARG A 94 21.33 12.72 -4.87
N ARG A 95 20.08 12.45 -4.44
CA ARG A 95 18.97 12.17 -5.36
C ARG A 95 18.25 13.42 -5.87
N HIS A 96 18.58 14.60 -5.33
CA HIS A 96 18.03 15.87 -5.78
C HIS A 96 19.12 16.84 -6.26
N PRO A 97 19.99 16.44 -7.22
CA PRO A 97 21.07 17.30 -7.69
C PRO A 97 20.57 18.58 -8.37
N HIS A 98 19.32 18.59 -8.84
CA HIS A 98 18.65 19.77 -9.38
C HIS A 98 18.26 20.81 -8.31
N VAL A 99 18.27 20.43 -7.02
CA VAL A 99 17.98 21.33 -5.88
C VAL A 99 19.26 21.65 -5.12
N PHE A 100 20.11 20.65 -4.88
CA PHE A 100 21.27 20.76 -4.00
C PHE A 100 22.62 20.72 -4.76
N GLY A 101 22.60 20.51 -6.09
CA GLY A 101 23.82 20.44 -6.90
C GLY A 101 24.35 21.82 -7.32
N ASN A 102 25.66 21.91 -7.56
CA ASN A 102 26.33 23.13 -8.01
C ASN A 102 26.05 23.42 -9.51
N GLY A 103 24.82 23.83 -9.83
CA GLY A 103 24.50 24.61 -11.01
C GLY A 103 24.77 24.02 -12.39
N ALA A 104 24.31 22.80 -12.69
CA ALA A 104 24.12 22.43 -14.09
C ALA A 104 22.70 22.85 -14.53
N ALA A 105 22.52 24.08 -14.92
CA ALA A 105 21.25 24.68 -15.37
C ALA A 105 20.59 23.92 -16.53
N ASP A 106 21.36 23.16 -17.32
CA ASP A 106 20.87 22.39 -18.48
C ASP A 106 20.13 21.09 -18.15
N LEU A 107 20.02 20.71 -16.87
CA LEU A 107 19.43 19.44 -16.44
C LEU A 107 18.31 19.59 -15.40
N THR A 108 17.72 20.77 -15.27
CA THR A 108 16.62 20.98 -14.31
C THR A 108 15.34 20.31 -14.83
N PRO A 109 14.80 19.29 -14.11
CA PRO A 109 13.53 18.67 -14.51
C PRO A 109 12.41 19.71 -14.53
N THR A 110 11.61 19.72 -15.59
CA THR A 110 10.49 20.67 -15.76
C THR A 110 9.17 20.12 -15.23
N ASN A 111 9.13 18.82 -14.92
CA ASN A 111 7.95 18.17 -14.37
C ASN A 111 8.33 16.98 -13.47
N ALA A 112 7.35 16.46 -12.72
CA ALA A 112 7.53 15.37 -11.78
C ALA A 112 7.98 14.05 -12.43
N ASP A 113 7.51 13.76 -13.65
CA ASP A 113 7.85 12.50 -14.35
C ASP A 113 9.34 12.46 -14.70
N GLN A 114 9.93 13.59 -15.09
CA GLN A 114 11.38 13.69 -15.33
C GLN A 114 12.19 13.52 -14.04
N VAL A 115 11.69 14.00 -12.90
CA VAL A 115 12.33 13.78 -11.60
C VAL A 115 12.34 12.29 -11.27
N VAL A 116 11.21 11.61 -11.45
CA VAL A 116 11.07 10.17 -11.17
C VAL A 116 11.99 9.35 -12.07
N ALA A 117 12.04 9.65 -13.38
CA ALA A 117 12.95 8.98 -14.31
C ALA A 117 14.42 9.12 -13.87
N ARG A 118 14.83 10.34 -13.50
CA ARG A 118 16.21 10.62 -13.03
C ARG A 118 16.53 9.87 -11.72
N TRP A 119 15.57 9.80 -10.79
CA TRP A 119 15.77 9.01 -9.57
C TRP A 119 16.02 7.53 -9.84
N GLU A 120 15.35 6.95 -10.83
CA GLU A 120 15.59 5.56 -11.21
C GLU A 120 16.97 5.36 -11.85
N ASP A 121 17.44 6.29 -12.66
CA ASP A 121 18.81 6.26 -13.20
C ASP A 121 19.86 6.34 -12.08
N ILE A 122 19.66 7.23 -11.11
CA ILE A 122 20.53 7.34 -9.94
C ILE A 122 20.51 6.03 -9.14
N LYS A 123 19.33 5.48 -8.86
CA LYS A 123 19.20 4.19 -8.15
C LYS A 123 19.85 3.03 -8.91
N ARG A 124 19.77 3.03 -10.25
CA ARG A 124 20.43 2.03 -11.09
C ARG A 124 21.94 2.11 -10.95
N THR A 125 22.51 3.33 -11.04
CA THR A 125 23.95 3.56 -10.85
C THR A 125 24.40 3.16 -9.44
N GLU A 126 23.62 3.50 -8.39
CA GLU A 126 23.89 3.10 -7.01
C GLU A 126 23.94 1.56 -6.86
N ARG A 127 23.02 0.82 -7.50
CA ARG A 127 22.99 -0.65 -7.49
C ARG A 127 24.19 -1.26 -8.19
N GLN A 128 24.52 -0.76 -9.39
CA GLN A 128 25.68 -1.22 -10.14
C GLN A 128 26.99 -1.03 -9.35
N ALA A 129 27.13 0.13 -8.70
CA ALA A 129 28.28 0.39 -7.84
C ALA A 129 28.36 -0.56 -6.62
N SER A 130 27.24 -1.09 -6.15
CA SER A 130 27.19 -2.03 -5.02
C SER A 130 27.38 -3.51 -5.40
N GLY A 131 27.62 -3.82 -6.69
CA GLY A 131 27.84 -5.18 -7.18
C GLY A 131 26.63 -6.13 -7.07
N ARG A 132 25.42 -5.58 -6.89
CA ARG A 132 24.17 -6.37 -6.82
C ARG A 132 23.69 -6.74 -8.23
N PRO A 133 22.99 -7.88 -8.40
CA PRO A 133 22.34 -8.22 -9.67
C PRO A 133 21.49 -7.06 -10.16
N ASP A 134 21.56 -6.76 -11.47
CA ASP A 134 20.94 -5.58 -12.05
C ASP A 134 19.55 -5.91 -12.63
N SER A 135 18.67 -6.50 -11.82
CA SER A 135 17.27 -6.62 -12.21
C SER A 135 16.52 -5.30 -12.00
N VAL A 136 15.80 -4.85 -13.01
CA VAL A 136 14.94 -3.66 -12.90
C VAL A 136 13.86 -3.84 -11.85
N LEU A 137 13.53 -5.06 -11.47
CA LEU A 137 12.54 -5.41 -10.46
C LEU A 137 13.12 -5.46 -9.04
N ASP A 138 14.45 -5.40 -8.88
CA ASP A 138 15.09 -5.45 -7.57
C ASP A 138 14.72 -4.27 -6.68
N GLY A 139 14.59 -4.56 -5.36
CA GLY A 139 14.26 -3.56 -4.35
C GLY A 139 12.76 -3.23 -4.28
N VAL A 140 11.88 -4.08 -4.84
CA VAL A 140 10.46 -4.12 -4.47
C VAL A 140 10.33 -5.10 -3.29
N PRO A 141 10.00 -4.63 -2.07
CA PRO A 141 9.91 -5.51 -0.92
C PRO A 141 8.86 -6.60 -1.15
N GLN A 142 9.20 -7.85 -0.80
CA GLN A 142 8.26 -8.98 -0.94
C GLN A 142 7.10 -8.93 0.05
N THR A 143 7.28 -8.18 1.13
CA THR A 143 6.31 -8.01 2.22
C THR A 143 5.30 -6.89 1.99
N LEU A 144 5.40 -6.16 0.88
CA LEU A 144 4.38 -5.16 0.53
C LEU A 144 3.00 -5.81 0.37
N PRO A 145 1.91 -5.07 0.66
CA PRO A 145 0.56 -5.46 0.25
C PRO A 145 0.54 -5.85 -1.24
N ALA A 146 -0.22 -6.90 -1.57
CA ALA A 146 -0.06 -7.59 -2.86
C ALA A 146 -0.37 -6.68 -4.07
N LEU A 147 -1.41 -5.85 -3.99
CA LEU A 147 -1.77 -4.93 -5.06
C LEU A 147 -0.71 -3.84 -5.23
N LEU A 148 -0.21 -3.30 -4.12
CA LEU A 148 0.86 -2.29 -4.15
C LEU A 148 2.16 -2.88 -4.71
N ARG A 149 2.50 -4.13 -4.34
CA ARG A 149 3.65 -4.84 -4.89
C ARG A 149 3.51 -5.06 -6.39
N ALA A 150 2.38 -5.55 -6.85
CA ALA A 150 2.09 -5.74 -8.28
C ALA A 150 2.19 -4.41 -9.04
N TYR A 151 1.60 -3.34 -8.51
CA TYR A 151 1.70 -2.00 -9.08
C TYR A 151 3.15 -1.53 -9.24
N GLN A 152 3.98 -1.69 -8.21
CA GLN A 152 5.38 -1.30 -8.27
C GLN A 152 6.20 -2.14 -9.26
N ILE A 153 5.95 -3.45 -9.33
CA ILE A 153 6.61 -4.34 -10.30
C ILE A 153 6.28 -3.89 -11.72
N GLN A 154 5.01 -3.69 -12.03
CA GLN A 154 4.55 -3.25 -13.35
C GLN A 154 5.07 -1.85 -13.70
N ALA A 155 5.05 -0.91 -12.74
CA ALA A 155 5.60 0.42 -12.96
C ALA A 155 7.11 0.42 -13.25
N ARG A 156 7.86 -0.55 -12.74
CA ARG A 156 9.28 -0.71 -13.08
C ARG A 156 9.48 -1.35 -14.44
N ALA A 157 8.68 -2.36 -14.79
CA ALA A 157 8.72 -3.00 -16.10
C ALA A 157 8.37 -2.00 -17.21
N SER A 158 7.38 -1.14 -17.01
CA SER A 158 6.98 -0.13 -17.98
C SER A 158 8.09 0.86 -18.33
N ARG A 159 8.94 1.23 -17.36
CA ARG A 159 10.05 2.16 -17.57
C ARG A 159 11.16 1.66 -18.49
N VAL A 160 11.26 0.35 -18.67
CA VAL A 160 12.21 -0.27 -19.60
C VAL A 160 11.55 -0.67 -20.92
N GLY A 161 10.34 -0.16 -21.19
CA GLY A 161 9.61 -0.36 -22.42
C GLY A 161 8.69 -1.59 -22.44
N PHE A 162 8.53 -2.29 -21.32
CA PHE A 162 7.57 -3.37 -21.22
C PHE A 162 6.20 -2.83 -20.79
N ASP A 163 5.53 -2.16 -21.74
CA ASP A 163 4.23 -1.50 -21.55
C ASP A 163 3.45 -1.35 -22.85
N TRP A 164 2.15 -1.15 -22.75
CA TRP A 164 1.31 -0.70 -23.86
C TRP A 164 1.48 0.81 -24.10
N THR A 165 1.12 1.26 -25.30
CA THR A 165 1.15 2.70 -25.60
C THR A 165 0.10 3.45 -24.78
N HIS A 166 0.44 4.65 -24.29
CA HIS A 166 -0.48 5.47 -23.50
C HIS A 166 -1.42 6.30 -24.40
N ASP A 167 -2.19 5.60 -25.24
CA ASP A 167 -3.21 6.13 -26.15
C ASP A 167 -4.49 5.28 -26.09
N ALA A 168 -5.49 5.60 -26.88
CA ALA A 168 -6.75 4.89 -26.93
C ALA A 168 -6.56 3.40 -27.29
N LYS A 169 -5.63 3.09 -28.19
CA LYS A 169 -5.33 1.72 -28.61
C LYS A 169 -4.70 0.91 -27.46
N GLY A 170 -3.75 1.49 -26.74
CA GLY A 170 -3.14 0.85 -25.58
C GLY A 170 -4.15 0.65 -24.45
N PHE A 171 -5.08 1.59 -24.25
CA PHE A 171 -6.16 1.44 -23.29
C PHE A 171 -7.07 0.25 -23.64
N ASP A 172 -7.47 0.13 -24.92
CA ASP A 172 -8.27 -1.02 -25.38
C ASP A 172 -7.52 -2.36 -25.21
N GLN A 173 -6.20 -2.36 -25.42
CA GLN A 173 -5.37 -3.55 -25.19
C GLN A 173 -5.31 -3.96 -23.72
N VAL A 174 -5.22 -3.01 -22.81
CA VAL A 174 -5.28 -3.28 -21.36
C VAL A 174 -6.62 -3.85 -20.95
N LEU A 175 -7.74 -3.32 -21.47
CA LEU A 175 -9.08 -3.86 -21.22
C LEU A 175 -9.24 -5.26 -21.83
N GLY A 176 -8.77 -5.45 -23.07
CA GLY A 176 -8.80 -6.75 -23.74
C GLY A 176 -8.01 -7.82 -22.96
N LYS A 177 -6.90 -7.46 -22.33
CA LYS A 177 -6.15 -8.39 -21.48
C LYS A 177 -6.94 -8.81 -20.24
N ILE A 178 -7.68 -7.89 -19.61
CA ILE A 178 -8.56 -8.24 -18.49
C ILE A 178 -9.66 -9.21 -18.94
N GLU A 179 -10.27 -8.98 -20.11
CA GLU A 179 -11.29 -9.86 -20.66
C GLU A 179 -10.73 -11.26 -20.97
N GLU A 180 -9.50 -11.34 -21.48
CA GLU A 180 -8.77 -12.59 -21.71
C GLU A 180 -8.60 -13.37 -20.40
N GLU A 181 -8.04 -12.76 -19.35
CA GLU A 181 -7.82 -13.39 -18.05
C GLU A 181 -9.14 -13.84 -17.39
N ILE A 182 -10.19 -13.05 -17.49
CA ILE A 182 -11.52 -13.44 -17.02
C ILE A 182 -12.03 -14.67 -17.78
N GLN A 183 -11.76 -14.77 -19.07
CA GLN A 183 -12.18 -15.93 -19.87
C GLN A 183 -11.36 -17.18 -19.51
N GLU A 184 -10.07 -17.06 -19.26
CA GLU A 184 -9.22 -18.17 -18.80
C GLU A 184 -9.67 -18.67 -17.41
N LEU A 185 -9.97 -17.78 -16.49
CA LEU A 185 -10.56 -18.12 -15.20
C LEU A 185 -11.91 -18.84 -15.37
N ARG A 186 -12.76 -18.40 -16.30
CA ARG A 186 -14.03 -19.07 -16.59
C ARG A 186 -13.82 -20.49 -17.11
N VAL A 187 -12.81 -20.71 -17.93
CA VAL A 187 -12.46 -22.06 -18.43
C VAL A 187 -12.01 -22.94 -17.27
N ALA A 188 -11.12 -22.47 -16.43
CA ALA A 188 -10.64 -23.20 -15.24
C ALA A 188 -11.79 -23.57 -14.28
N LEU A 189 -12.74 -22.64 -14.07
CA LEU A 189 -13.91 -22.88 -13.23
C LEU A 189 -14.90 -23.88 -13.81
N ARG A 190 -15.01 -23.97 -15.16
CA ARG A 190 -15.95 -24.88 -15.86
C ARG A 190 -15.35 -26.24 -16.17
N ALA A 191 -14.03 -26.42 -16.01
CA ALA A 191 -13.41 -27.72 -16.19
C ALA A 191 -14.16 -28.79 -15.37
N PRO A 192 -14.61 -29.91 -15.97
CA PRO A 192 -15.41 -30.89 -15.27
C PRO A 192 -14.66 -31.41 -14.06
N ALA A 193 -15.37 -31.54 -12.93
CA ALA A 193 -14.85 -32.29 -11.81
C ALA A 193 -14.57 -33.73 -12.30
N VAL A 194 -13.34 -34.18 -12.11
CA VAL A 194 -12.93 -35.55 -12.47
C VAL A 194 -13.93 -36.55 -11.89
N ASN A 195 -14.27 -37.58 -12.66
CA ASN A 195 -15.27 -38.63 -12.43
C ASN A 195 -15.62 -38.87 -10.94
N GLN A 196 -16.91 -38.79 -10.64
CA GLN A 196 -17.49 -38.92 -9.29
C GLN A 196 -17.33 -40.33 -8.66
N THR A 197 -16.67 -41.27 -9.31
CA THR A 197 -16.54 -42.66 -8.83
C THR A 197 -15.31 -42.94 -8.00
N GLU A 198 -14.22 -42.15 -8.14
CA GLU A 198 -13.10 -42.12 -7.20
C GLU A 198 -12.55 -40.68 -7.14
N PRO A 199 -12.43 -40.05 -5.96
CA PRO A 199 -11.90 -38.70 -5.84
C PRO A 199 -10.40 -38.72 -6.14
N ASP A 200 -10.00 -38.31 -7.35
CA ASP A 200 -8.60 -38.05 -7.70
C ASP A 200 -8.17 -36.74 -7.01
N VAL A 201 -7.61 -36.86 -5.82
CA VAL A 201 -7.12 -35.73 -5.00
C VAL A 201 -6.07 -34.94 -5.76
N ALA A 202 -5.24 -35.57 -6.57
CA ALA A 202 -4.20 -34.91 -7.36
C ALA A 202 -4.82 -34.03 -8.46
N ALA A 203 -5.83 -34.51 -9.18
CA ALA A 203 -6.53 -33.74 -10.19
C ALA A 203 -7.35 -32.58 -9.58
N ALA A 204 -7.97 -32.77 -8.42
CA ALA A 204 -8.67 -31.72 -7.68
C ALA A 204 -7.69 -30.63 -7.22
N THR A 205 -6.53 -31.00 -6.70
CA THR A 205 -5.47 -30.07 -6.30
C THR A 205 -4.90 -29.28 -7.48
N ALA A 206 -4.64 -29.95 -8.60
CA ALA A 206 -4.16 -29.30 -9.82
C ALA A 206 -5.17 -28.27 -10.36
N ARG A 207 -6.46 -28.63 -10.38
CA ARG A 207 -7.53 -27.71 -10.78
C ARG A 207 -7.62 -26.49 -9.84
N GLN A 208 -7.56 -26.70 -8.54
CA GLN A 208 -7.58 -25.61 -7.56
C GLN A 208 -6.37 -24.69 -7.76
N SER A 209 -5.19 -25.25 -8.00
CA SER A 209 -3.98 -24.47 -8.30
C SER A 209 -4.14 -23.63 -9.57
N GLN A 210 -4.76 -24.20 -10.62
CA GLN A 210 -5.05 -23.45 -11.83
C GLN A 210 -6.03 -22.29 -11.58
N ILE A 211 -7.13 -22.53 -10.86
CA ILE A 211 -8.09 -21.48 -10.49
C ILE A 211 -7.40 -20.35 -9.70
N VAL A 212 -6.52 -20.68 -8.78
CA VAL A 212 -5.74 -19.68 -8.01
C VAL A 212 -4.83 -18.88 -8.94
N SER A 213 -4.17 -19.53 -9.92
CA SER A 213 -3.32 -18.85 -10.90
C SER A 213 -4.13 -17.87 -11.72
N GLU A 214 -5.19 -18.33 -12.41
CA GLU A 214 -6.02 -17.48 -13.28
C GLU A 214 -6.67 -16.32 -12.50
N PHE A 215 -7.11 -16.57 -11.26
CA PHE A 215 -7.62 -15.50 -10.42
C PHE A 215 -6.53 -14.46 -10.10
N GLY A 216 -5.30 -14.92 -9.85
CA GLY A 216 -4.14 -14.05 -9.65
C GLY A 216 -3.87 -13.18 -10.88
N ASP A 217 -3.96 -13.75 -12.08
CA ASP A 217 -3.71 -13.06 -13.35
C ASP A 217 -4.80 -12.03 -13.66
N VAL A 218 -6.08 -12.32 -13.34
CA VAL A 218 -7.17 -11.31 -13.37
C VAL A 218 -6.87 -10.14 -12.45
N VAL A 219 -6.49 -10.38 -11.19
CA VAL A 219 -6.16 -9.31 -10.25
C VAL A 219 -4.94 -8.52 -10.71
N PHE A 220 -3.92 -9.20 -11.25
CA PHE A 220 -2.70 -8.56 -11.77
C PHE A 220 -2.99 -7.66 -12.97
N SER A 221 -3.87 -8.05 -13.89
CA SER A 221 -4.29 -7.22 -15.02
C SER A 221 -5.17 -6.04 -14.60
N LEU A 222 -6.00 -6.18 -13.55
CA LEU A 222 -6.72 -5.05 -12.93
C LEU A 222 -5.75 -4.03 -12.31
N VAL A 223 -4.67 -4.48 -11.67
CA VAL A 223 -3.61 -3.59 -11.17
C VAL A 223 -2.93 -2.84 -12.30
N ASN A 224 -2.75 -3.49 -13.46
CA ASN A 224 -2.19 -2.83 -14.63
C ASN A 224 -3.11 -1.73 -15.18
N LEU A 225 -4.41 -1.98 -15.24
CA LEU A 225 -5.39 -0.94 -15.56
C LEU A 225 -5.28 0.22 -14.58
N ALA A 226 -5.24 -0.06 -13.27
CA ALA A 226 -5.11 0.97 -12.25
C ALA A 226 -3.86 1.84 -12.47
N ARG A 227 -2.72 1.21 -12.80
CA ARG A 227 -1.48 1.93 -13.16
C ARG A 227 -1.68 2.80 -14.41
N PHE A 228 -2.31 2.26 -15.43
CA PHE A 228 -2.55 2.94 -16.70
C PHE A 228 -3.39 4.22 -16.51
N ILE A 229 -4.41 4.15 -15.65
CA ILE A 229 -5.26 5.31 -15.29
C ILE A 229 -4.74 6.11 -14.09
N LYS A 230 -3.50 5.83 -13.61
CA LYS A 230 -2.83 6.51 -12.50
C LYS A 230 -3.59 6.44 -11.16
N VAL A 231 -4.23 5.33 -10.88
CA VAL A 231 -4.91 5.03 -9.60
C VAL A 231 -4.04 4.08 -8.79
N ASN A 232 -3.88 4.35 -7.49
CA ASN A 232 -3.27 3.38 -6.57
C ASN A 232 -4.29 2.27 -6.27
N PRO A 233 -4.06 1.01 -6.67
CA PRO A 233 -5.05 -0.06 -6.51
C PRO A 233 -5.26 -0.49 -5.07
N GLU A 234 -4.24 -0.44 -4.21
CA GLU A 234 -4.35 -0.76 -2.78
C GLU A 234 -5.25 0.25 -2.08
N ASP A 235 -5.03 1.53 -2.34
CA ASP A 235 -5.82 2.64 -1.84
C ASP A 235 -7.27 2.56 -2.32
N ALA A 236 -7.47 2.34 -3.62
CA ALA A 236 -8.79 2.25 -4.22
C ALA A 236 -9.62 1.10 -3.61
N LEU A 237 -8.99 -0.06 -3.37
CA LEU A 237 -9.65 -1.21 -2.75
C LEU A 237 -9.93 -0.96 -1.26
N ARG A 238 -8.98 -0.36 -0.51
CA ARG A 238 -9.17 0.02 0.89
C ARG A 238 -10.36 0.98 1.06
N GLN A 239 -10.42 2.03 0.25
CA GLN A 239 -11.55 2.96 0.25
C GLN A 239 -12.87 2.29 -0.15
N ALA A 240 -12.86 1.33 -1.08
CA ALA A 240 -14.05 0.57 -1.44
C ALA A 240 -14.52 -0.31 -0.28
N ALA A 241 -13.59 -0.93 0.46
CA ALA A 241 -13.89 -1.71 1.66
C ALA A 241 -14.47 -0.83 2.77
N ASN A 242 -13.90 0.34 3.02
CA ASN A 242 -14.42 1.30 4.01
C ASN A 242 -15.85 1.73 3.66
N ARG A 243 -16.11 2.09 2.40
CA ARG A 243 -17.47 2.41 1.94
C ARG A 243 -18.45 1.23 2.09
N PHE A 244 -17.97 0.00 1.96
CA PHE A 244 -18.80 -1.19 2.20
C PHE A 244 -19.17 -1.28 3.68
N VAL A 245 -18.20 -1.10 4.59
CA VAL A 245 -18.42 -1.14 6.04
C VAL A 245 -19.42 -0.08 6.47
N GLU A 246 -19.24 1.17 6.05
CA GLU A 246 -20.16 2.29 6.36
C GLU A 246 -21.60 1.99 5.92
N ARG A 247 -21.78 1.49 4.70
CA ARG A 247 -23.09 1.13 4.16
C ARG A 247 -23.71 -0.04 4.90
N PHE A 248 -22.90 -1.01 5.29
CA PHE A 248 -23.39 -2.16 6.04
C PHE A 248 -23.79 -1.77 7.47
N GLN A 249 -23.02 -0.90 8.13
CA GLN A 249 -23.39 -0.31 9.42
C GLN A 249 -24.69 0.48 9.36
N PHE A 250 -24.95 1.17 8.25
CA PHE A 250 -26.24 1.81 8.03
C PHE A 250 -27.39 0.79 8.00
N ILE A 251 -27.21 -0.37 7.34
CA ILE A 251 -28.21 -1.44 7.34
C ILE A 251 -28.43 -1.98 8.76
N GLU A 252 -27.36 -2.21 9.52
CA GLU A 252 -27.43 -2.68 10.92
C GLU A 252 -28.20 -1.70 11.79
N ALA A 253 -27.91 -0.40 11.67
CA ALA A 253 -28.61 0.65 12.40
C ALA A 253 -30.10 0.68 12.06
N ARG A 254 -30.47 0.54 10.78
CA ARG A 254 -31.88 0.48 10.34
C ARG A 254 -32.60 -0.76 10.81
N ALA A 255 -31.93 -1.93 10.79
CA ALA A 255 -32.48 -3.17 11.34
C ALA A 255 -32.78 -3.01 12.83
N THR A 256 -31.82 -2.53 13.60
CA THR A 256 -31.94 -2.27 15.05
C THR A 256 -33.06 -1.28 15.35
N ALA A 257 -33.17 -0.20 14.60
CA ALA A 257 -34.25 0.79 14.73
C ALA A 257 -35.65 0.21 14.46
N SER A 258 -35.74 -0.87 13.66
CA SER A 258 -37.00 -1.61 13.40
C SER A 258 -37.24 -2.75 14.42
N GLY A 259 -36.37 -2.90 15.42
CA GLY A 259 -36.47 -3.95 16.44
C GLY A 259 -36.08 -5.34 15.92
N ARG A 260 -35.35 -5.41 14.80
CA ARG A 260 -34.92 -6.68 14.15
C ARG A 260 -33.41 -6.81 14.18
N ALA A 261 -32.92 -8.03 14.22
CA ALA A 261 -31.52 -8.32 13.93
C ALA A 261 -31.27 -8.26 12.40
N VAL A 262 -30.05 -7.87 11.97
CA VAL A 262 -29.72 -7.78 10.54
C VAL A 262 -29.94 -9.12 9.81
N GLY A 263 -29.68 -10.26 10.46
CA GLY A 263 -29.92 -11.59 9.91
C GLY A 263 -31.40 -11.97 9.69
N GLU A 264 -32.32 -11.17 10.21
CA GLU A 264 -33.77 -11.34 10.00
C GLU A 264 -34.29 -10.55 8.81
N LEU A 265 -33.43 -9.71 8.19
CA LEU A 265 -33.77 -9.02 6.96
C LEU A 265 -33.62 -9.97 5.77
N SER A 266 -34.54 -9.91 4.83
CA SER A 266 -34.37 -10.54 3.52
C SER A 266 -33.30 -9.79 2.70
N PHE A 267 -32.70 -10.50 1.72
CA PHE A 267 -31.76 -9.87 0.79
C PHE A 267 -32.32 -8.63 0.10
N ALA A 268 -33.60 -8.67 -0.31
CA ALA A 268 -34.26 -7.53 -0.96
C ALA A 268 -34.47 -6.32 -0.01
N GLU A 269 -34.62 -6.55 1.28
CA GLU A 269 -34.67 -5.48 2.28
C GLU A 269 -33.29 -4.87 2.49
N MET A 270 -32.25 -5.71 2.59
CA MET A 270 -30.86 -5.26 2.72
C MET A 270 -30.43 -4.45 1.47
N ASP A 271 -30.78 -4.91 0.27
CA ASP A 271 -30.44 -4.25 -1.00
C ASP A 271 -31.10 -2.85 -1.12
N ARG A 272 -32.36 -2.71 -0.68
CA ARG A 272 -33.01 -1.38 -0.60
C ARG A 272 -32.28 -0.46 0.37
N LEU A 273 -31.94 -0.95 1.56
CA LEU A 273 -31.22 -0.14 2.56
C LEU A 273 -29.80 0.22 2.07
N TRP A 274 -29.18 -0.68 1.33
CA TRP A 274 -27.91 -0.42 0.67
C TRP A 274 -27.99 0.72 -0.35
N ASP A 275 -29.05 0.75 -1.14
CA ASP A 275 -29.27 1.84 -2.09
C ASP A 275 -29.64 3.17 -1.41
N GLU A 276 -30.31 3.13 -0.25
CA GLU A 276 -30.52 4.31 0.60
C GLU A 276 -29.19 4.85 1.13
N ALA A 277 -28.30 3.98 1.64
CA ALA A 277 -26.98 4.35 2.12
C ALA A 277 -26.14 5.01 1.02
N LYS A 278 -26.16 4.49 -0.23
CA LYS A 278 -25.46 5.10 -1.36
C LYS A 278 -25.92 6.54 -1.62
N LYS A 279 -27.22 6.81 -1.53
CA LYS A 279 -27.78 8.15 -1.78
C LYS A 279 -27.36 9.15 -0.70
N GLN A 280 -27.33 8.72 0.57
CA GLN A 280 -26.88 9.57 1.68
C GLN A 280 -25.42 9.98 1.53
N ASN A 281 -24.53 9.02 1.27
CA ASN A 281 -23.10 9.31 1.10
C ASN A 281 -22.83 10.24 -0.11
N SER A 282 -23.66 10.16 -1.16
CA SER A 282 -23.55 11.07 -2.32
C SER A 282 -24.03 12.49 -2.00
N ALA A 283 -24.99 12.66 -1.12
CA ALA A 283 -25.50 13.97 -0.71
C ALA A 283 -24.47 14.69 0.19
N THR A 284 -23.90 13.99 1.17
CA THR A 284 -22.89 14.54 2.08
C THR A 284 -21.64 15.00 1.32
N ALA A 285 -21.12 14.16 0.40
CA ALA A 285 -19.95 14.50 -0.44
C ALA A 285 -20.22 15.71 -1.39
N THR A 286 -21.48 16.01 -1.71
CA THR A 286 -21.84 17.15 -2.55
C THR A 286 -21.95 18.44 -1.73
N GLU A 287 -22.38 18.35 -0.48
CA GLU A 287 -22.43 19.48 0.44
C GLU A 287 -21.04 19.94 0.89
N GLU A 288 -20.13 19.00 1.19
CA GLU A 288 -18.75 19.30 1.55
C GLU A 288 -18.00 20.05 0.43
N ARG A 289 -18.18 19.65 -0.83
CA ARG A 289 -17.58 20.36 -2.00
C ARG A 289 -18.16 21.74 -2.28
N ARG A 290 -19.27 22.12 -1.67
CA ARG A 290 -19.88 23.46 -1.80
C ARG A 290 -19.37 24.44 -0.74
N HIS A 291 -18.69 23.94 0.28
CA HIS A 291 -18.15 24.73 1.38
C HIS A 291 -16.62 24.90 1.33
N GLU A 292 -15.95 24.26 0.35
CA GLU A 292 -14.57 24.54 -0.05
C GLU A 292 -14.51 25.59 -1.20
#